data_0b92337fb14aa5104814348f9d8f8248
#
_entry.id   0b92337fb14aa5104814348f9d8f8248
#
_cell.length_a   1.000
_cell.length_b   1.000
_cell.length_c   1.000
_cell.angle_alpha   90.00
_cell.angle_beta   90.00
_cell.angle_gamma   90.00
#
_symmetry.space_group_name_H-M   'P 1'
#
loop_
_entity.id
_entity.type
_entity.pdbx_description
1 polymer ?
#
loop_
_entity_poly.entity_id
_entity_poly.type
_entity_poly.pdbx_seq_one_letter_code
_entity_poly.pdbx_strand_id
1 'polypeptide(L)'
;LGESERITGNVLRHFGVRRQNVVVATKVHGQLSDDVNDRGLSRKHIMDAIDNSLKRLQMDYVDLYQIHRWDYNTPIEETMEALNDVVRAGKARYIGASSMFAWQFAKAQHAAEINGWTKFVSMQNHYNLVYREEEREMIPLCVDQGIGLIPWSPMARGFFARNTKSGTETSRLKTDGFFKELYGREDDFLVADRAAEVAKERGVTSSQIALAWLLNKPHIAAPIIGSSKEAHLDEAIAALEIRLSEEEVKRLEELYQPHPVLGHS
;
A
#
# COMPACT_ATOMS: atom_id res chain seq x y z
N LEU A 1 19.21 7.57 0.43
CA LEU A 1 17.88 7.39 1.00
C LEU A 1 17.05 8.67 0.83
N GLY A 2 15.71 8.56 0.76
CA GLY A 2 14.81 9.71 0.58
C GLY A 2 14.73 10.26 -0.85
N GLU A 3 15.27 9.55 -1.85
CA GLU A 3 15.30 9.99 -3.25
C GLU A 3 13.89 10.08 -3.86
N SER A 4 13.01 9.15 -3.51
CA SER A 4 11.61 9.19 -3.96
C SER A 4 10.90 10.48 -3.54
N GLU A 5 11.13 10.97 -2.33
CA GLU A 5 10.56 12.21 -1.83
C GLU A 5 11.13 13.43 -2.57
N ARG A 6 12.47 13.47 -2.83
CA ARG A 6 13.09 14.54 -3.63
C ARG A 6 12.53 14.59 -5.05
N ILE A 7 12.42 13.43 -5.69
CA ILE A 7 11.85 13.31 -7.04
C ILE A 7 10.40 13.79 -7.02
N THR A 8 9.58 13.35 -6.07
CA THR A 8 8.18 13.78 -5.96
C THR A 8 8.06 15.29 -5.81
N GLY A 9 8.82 15.90 -4.89
CA GLY A 9 8.81 17.35 -4.71
C GLY A 9 9.24 18.12 -5.96
N ASN A 10 10.30 17.65 -6.61
CA ASN A 10 10.81 18.26 -7.85
C ASN A 10 9.81 18.14 -9.02
N VAL A 11 9.18 16.98 -9.20
CA VAL A 11 8.20 16.73 -10.27
C VAL A 11 6.97 17.61 -10.09
N LEU A 12 6.38 17.63 -8.89
CA LEU A 12 5.19 18.44 -8.61
C LEU A 12 5.46 19.93 -8.85
N ARG A 13 6.65 20.41 -8.47
CA ARG A 13 7.07 21.78 -8.73
C ARG A 13 7.31 22.05 -10.21
N HIS A 14 8.03 21.16 -10.89
CA HIS A 14 8.36 21.29 -12.33
C HIS A 14 7.10 21.43 -13.19
N PHE A 15 6.07 20.63 -12.89
CA PHE A 15 4.80 20.68 -13.60
C PHE A 15 3.81 21.71 -13.06
N GLY A 16 4.19 22.53 -12.09
CA GLY A 16 3.33 23.55 -11.50
C GLY A 16 2.05 22.99 -10.87
N VAL A 17 2.11 21.76 -10.36
CA VAL A 17 0.94 21.11 -9.76
C VAL A 17 0.54 21.85 -8.49
N ARG A 18 -0.70 22.35 -8.46
CA ARG A 18 -1.22 23.08 -7.28
C ARG A 18 -1.32 22.10 -6.10
N ARG A 19 -0.75 22.48 -4.96
CA ARG A 19 -0.64 21.63 -3.76
C ARG A 19 -1.99 21.05 -3.32
N GLN A 20 -3.07 21.81 -3.43
CA GLN A 20 -4.42 21.38 -3.06
C GLN A 20 -5.06 20.37 -4.03
N ASN A 21 -4.46 20.13 -5.18
CA ASN A 21 -5.00 19.18 -6.16
C ASN A 21 -4.43 17.77 -6.00
N VAL A 22 -3.52 17.57 -5.05
CA VAL A 22 -2.86 16.28 -4.82
C VAL A 22 -2.86 15.90 -3.35
N VAL A 23 -3.00 14.61 -3.09
CA VAL A 23 -2.79 14.01 -1.77
C VAL A 23 -1.37 13.45 -1.74
N VAL A 24 -0.50 14.04 -0.93
CA VAL A 24 0.90 13.61 -0.77
C VAL A 24 1.04 12.83 0.51
N ALA A 25 1.55 11.60 0.39
CA ALA A 25 1.82 10.70 1.51
C ALA A 25 3.31 10.38 1.63
N THR A 26 3.78 10.25 2.87
CA THR A 26 5.11 9.69 3.16
C THR A 26 5.06 8.78 4.38
N LYS A 27 6.16 8.10 4.69
CA LYS A 27 6.23 7.08 5.75
C LYS A 27 7.42 7.29 6.67
N VAL A 28 7.28 6.73 7.89
CA VAL A 28 8.32 6.62 8.91
C VAL A 28 8.46 5.16 9.37
N HIS A 29 9.58 4.76 9.83
CA HIS A 29 10.01 3.50 10.45
C HIS A 29 11.36 3.02 9.90
N GLY A 30 11.53 3.03 8.57
CA GLY A 30 12.72 2.45 7.92
C GLY A 30 14.02 3.10 8.39
N GLN A 31 15.08 2.31 8.48
CA GLN A 31 16.42 2.78 8.80
C GLN A 31 16.93 3.73 7.71
N LEU A 32 17.32 4.94 8.12
CA LEU A 32 17.84 5.98 7.24
C LEU A 32 19.36 6.11 7.29
N SER A 33 19.99 5.75 8.42
CA SER A 33 21.42 5.69 8.61
C SER A 33 21.79 4.60 9.62
N ASP A 34 23.08 4.46 9.94
CA ASP A 34 23.55 3.54 10.98
C ASP A 34 23.30 4.05 12.40
N ASP A 35 22.85 5.28 12.57
CA ASP A 35 22.49 5.85 13.89
C ASP A 35 21.24 5.13 14.44
N VAL A 36 21.31 4.78 15.72
CA VAL A 36 20.23 4.09 16.43
C VAL A 36 18.95 4.90 16.46
N ASN A 37 19.02 6.23 16.40
CA ASN A 37 17.88 7.13 16.42
C ASN A 37 17.26 7.36 15.02
N ASP A 38 17.86 6.85 13.95
CA ASP A 38 17.38 7.02 12.57
C ASP A 38 16.51 5.84 12.08
N ARG A 39 15.78 5.19 12.99
CA ARG A 39 14.88 4.06 12.69
C ARG A 39 13.80 3.89 13.75
N GLY A 40 12.78 3.09 13.41
CA GLY A 40 11.69 2.72 14.31
C GLY A 40 10.62 3.79 14.45
N LEU A 41 9.86 3.74 15.55
CA LEU A 41 8.73 4.61 15.79
C LEU A 41 8.81 5.36 17.12
N SER A 42 10.03 5.54 17.66
CA SER A 42 10.22 6.39 18.83
C SER A 42 9.77 7.83 18.52
N ARG A 43 9.30 8.54 19.54
CA ARG A 43 8.94 9.95 19.43
C ARG A 43 10.04 10.79 18.78
N LYS A 44 11.29 10.57 19.20
CA LYS A 44 12.43 11.28 18.62
C LYS A 44 12.52 11.07 17.12
N HIS A 45 12.50 9.82 16.66
CA HIS A 45 12.62 9.52 15.22
C HIS A 45 11.42 10.04 14.43
N ILE A 46 10.19 9.90 14.92
CA ILE A 46 8.99 10.41 14.25
C ILE A 46 9.08 11.91 13.99
N MET A 47 9.49 12.70 15.00
CA MET A 47 9.58 14.15 14.90
C MET A 47 10.69 14.60 13.94
N ASP A 48 11.87 13.99 14.01
CA ASP A 48 12.98 14.30 13.10
C ASP A 48 12.70 13.83 11.66
N ALA A 49 12.08 12.65 11.50
CA ALA A 49 11.78 12.07 10.20
C ALA A 49 10.77 12.89 9.41
N ILE A 50 9.69 13.40 10.04
CA ILE A 50 8.72 14.24 9.33
C ILE A 50 9.37 15.53 8.84
N ASP A 51 10.22 16.18 9.66
CA ASP A 51 10.91 17.41 9.26
C ASP A 51 11.87 17.17 8.09
N ASN A 52 12.57 16.06 8.11
CA ASN A 52 13.45 15.65 7.02
C ASN A 52 12.66 15.30 5.75
N SER A 53 11.50 14.64 5.87
CA SER A 53 10.62 14.34 4.74
C SER A 53 10.06 15.61 4.10
N LEU A 54 9.58 16.57 4.89
CA LEU A 54 9.08 17.86 4.39
C LEU A 54 10.17 18.65 3.65
N LYS A 55 11.41 18.65 4.17
CA LYS A 55 12.56 19.28 3.48
C LYS A 55 12.83 18.61 2.12
N ARG A 56 12.83 17.26 2.05
CA ARG A 56 13.05 16.53 0.80
C ARG A 56 11.91 16.73 -0.21
N LEU A 57 10.68 16.71 0.26
CA LEU A 57 9.48 16.99 -0.54
C LEU A 57 9.35 18.47 -0.94
N GLN A 58 10.05 19.37 -0.24
CA GLN A 58 9.96 20.82 -0.41
C GLN A 58 8.52 21.33 -0.18
N MET A 59 7.90 20.86 0.89
CA MET A 59 6.51 21.15 1.29
C MET A 59 6.44 21.52 2.77
N ASP A 60 5.42 22.29 3.13
CA ASP A 60 5.15 22.67 4.52
C ASP A 60 4.39 21.58 5.28
N TYR A 61 3.66 20.72 4.56
CA TYR A 61 2.91 19.61 5.13
C TYR A 61 2.72 18.47 4.14
N VAL A 62 2.50 17.26 4.67
CA VAL A 62 1.95 16.12 3.91
C VAL A 62 0.47 15.94 4.26
N ASP A 63 -0.29 15.35 3.35
CA ASP A 63 -1.69 15.03 3.62
C ASP A 63 -1.80 13.80 4.52
N LEU A 64 -0.96 12.79 4.28
CA LEU A 64 -0.98 11.53 5.00
C LEU A 64 0.44 11.14 5.44
N TYR A 65 0.62 11.00 6.76
CA TYR A 65 1.86 10.49 7.35
C TYR A 65 1.61 9.09 7.91
N GLN A 66 2.36 8.10 7.43
CA GLN A 66 2.07 6.71 7.72
C GLN A 66 3.20 6.06 8.51
N ILE A 67 2.87 5.24 9.49
CA ILE A 67 3.84 4.25 9.99
C ILE A 67 3.97 3.13 8.97
N HIS A 68 5.23 2.73 8.64
CA HIS A 68 5.49 1.77 7.57
C HIS A 68 5.34 0.33 8.05
N ARG A 69 5.66 0.07 9.32
CA ARG A 69 5.54 -1.24 10.00
C ARG A 69 5.27 -1.01 11.47
N TRP A 70 4.86 -2.07 12.16
CA TRP A 70 4.83 -2.08 13.62
C TRP A 70 6.24 -2.08 14.21
N ASP A 71 6.47 -1.27 15.24
CA ASP A 71 7.73 -1.28 15.98
C ASP A 71 7.55 -2.01 17.31
N TYR A 72 8.20 -3.15 17.43
CA TYR A 72 8.15 -3.97 18.66
C TYR A 72 9.00 -3.40 19.81
N ASN A 73 9.85 -2.42 19.54
CA ASN A 73 10.77 -1.84 20.50
C ASN A 73 10.27 -0.52 21.11
N THR A 74 9.17 0.03 20.58
CA THR A 74 8.59 1.29 21.04
C THR A 74 7.17 1.04 21.53
N PRO A 75 6.80 1.49 22.76
CA PRO A 75 5.41 1.45 23.22
C PRO A 75 4.50 2.18 22.23
N ILE A 76 3.34 1.58 21.92
CA ILE A 76 2.42 2.15 20.93
C ILE A 76 1.86 3.51 21.37
N GLU A 77 1.75 3.74 22.66
CA GLU A 77 1.29 4.98 23.25
C GLU A 77 2.27 6.13 22.89
N GLU A 78 3.58 5.91 22.99
CA GLU A 78 4.60 6.90 22.59
C GLU A 78 4.50 7.22 21.09
N THR A 79 4.34 6.19 20.28
CA THR A 79 4.16 6.34 18.81
C THR A 79 2.92 7.17 18.48
N MET A 80 1.77 6.83 19.09
CA MET A 80 0.50 7.51 18.79
C MET A 80 0.48 8.95 19.30
N GLU A 81 1.08 9.22 20.46
CA GLU A 81 1.24 10.59 20.97
C GLU A 81 2.12 11.43 20.04
N ALA A 82 3.25 10.89 19.61
CA ALA A 82 4.14 11.58 18.67
C ALA A 82 3.46 11.90 17.33
N LEU A 83 2.70 10.96 16.77
CA LEU A 83 1.93 11.18 15.55
C LEU A 83 0.83 12.23 15.73
N ASN A 84 0.14 12.22 16.88
CA ASN A 84 -0.82 13.26 17.23
C ASN A 84 -0.17 14.65 17.27
N ASP A 85 1.02 14.77 17.85
CA ASP A 85 1.76 16.03 17.90
C ASP A 85 2.21 16.49 16.49
N VAL A 86 2.57 15.58 15.60
CA VAL A 86 2.86 15.89 14.19
C VAL A 86 1.63 16.51 13.51
N VAL A 87 0.43 15.96 13.76
CA VAL A 87 -0.83 16.52 13.24
C VAL A 87 -1.13 17.89 13.88
N ARG A 88 -1.01 18.01 15.19
CA ARG A 88 -1.22 19.30 15.92
C ARG A 88 -0.25 20.40 15.47
N ALA A 89 0.98 20.02 15.14
CA ALA A 89 1.96 20.95 14.58
C ALA A 89 1.67 21.36 13.12
N GLY A 90 0.63 20.77 12.48
CA GLY A 90 0.24 21.06 11.11
C GLY A 90 1.15 20.44 10.05
N LYS A 91 2.10 19.58 10.42
CA LYS A 91 3.05 18.91 9.50
C LYS A 91 2.42 17.78 8.73
N ALA A 92 1.36 17.17 9.25
CA ALA A 92 0.51 16.20 8.56
C ALA A 92 -0.97 16.55 8.77
N ARG A 93 -1.82 16.26 7.77
CA ARG A 93 -3.27 16.45 7.90
C ARG A 93 -3.92 15.22 8.53
N TYR A 94 -3.47 14.04 8.12
CA TYR A 94 -3.96 12.75 8.58
C TYR A 94 -2.79 11.81 8.86
N ILE A 95 -3.05 10.79 9.65
CA ILE A 95 -2.10 9.70 9.90
C ILE A 95 -2.69 8.37 9.42
N GLY A 96 -1.83 7.44 9.03
CA GLY A 96 -2.18 6.11 8.57
C GLY A 96 -1.19 5.06 9.02
N ALA A 97 -1.53 3.81 8.78
CA ALA A 97 -0.68 2.67 9.06
C ALA A 97 -0.45 1.83 7.80
N SER A 98 0.55 0.96 7.84
CA SER A 98 0.85 0.01 6.78
C SER A 98 1.22 -1.34 7.38
N SER A 99 0.81 -2.39 6.73
CA SER A 99 1.10 -3.82 6.99
C SER A 99 1.45 -4.18 8.44
N MET A 100 0.44 -4.60 9.18
CA MET A 100 0.55 -5.09 10.55
C MET A 100 -0.64 -6.01 10.85
N PHE A 101 -0.60 -6.73 11.96
CA PHE A 101 -1.71 -7.56 12.38
C PHE A 101 -2.91 -6.71 12.82
N ALA A 102 -4.13 -7.20 12.61
CA ALA A 102 -5.36 -6.50 13.00
C ALA A 102 -5.40 -6.13 14.48
N TRP A 103 -4.91 -7.01 15.37
CA TRP A 103 -4.82 -6.72 16.81
C TRP A 103 -3.87 -5.54 17.12
N GLN A 104 -2.78 -5.38 16.35
CA GLN A 104 -1.84 -4.26 16.50
C GLN A 104 -2.50 -2.96 16.10
N PHE A 105 -3.20 -2.97 14.96
CA PHE A 105 -3.95 -1.81 14.49
C PHE A 105 -5.06 -1.42 15.46
N ALA A 106 -5.86 -2.39 15.94
CA ALA A 106 -6.89 -2.16 16.94
C ALA A 106 -6.31 -1.58 18.24
N LYS A 107 -5.16 -2.08 18.70
CA LYS A 107 -4.47 -1.56 19.89
C LYS A 107 -4.04 -0.10 19.71
N ALA A 108 -3.49 0.25 18.53
CA ALA A 108 -3.11 1.63 18.24
C ALA A 108 -4.31 2.57 18.20
N GLN A 109 -5.41 2.16 17.55
CA GLN A 109 -6.66 2.93 17.49
C GLN A 109 -7.26 3.12 18.88
N HIS A 110 -7.24 2.08 19.72
CA HIS A 110 -7.71 2.17 21.10
C HIS A 110 -6.85 3.13 21.94
N ALA A 111 -5.52 3.05 21.82
CA ALA A 111 -4.62 3.97 22.53
C ALA A 111 -4.91 5.43 22.14
N ALA A 112 -5.16 5.71 20.86
CA ALA A 112 -5.55 7.04 20.40
C ALA A 112 -6.91 7.46 20.98
N GLU A 113 -7.89 6.56 21.00
CA GLU A 113 -9.25 6.85 21.47
C GLU A 113 -9.29 7.22 22.95
N ILE A 114 -8.68 6.42 23.83
CA ILE A 114 -8.72 6.67 25.28
C ILE A 114 -7.94 7.91 25.71
N ASN A 115 -6.96 8.35 24.90
CA ASN A 115 -6.16 9.55 25.17
C ASN A 115 -6.62 10.79 24.38
N GLY A 116 -7.68 10.69 23.58
CA GLY A 116 -8.17 11.80 22.76
C GLY A 116 -7.18 12.25 21.67
N TRP A 117 -6.35 11.32 21.16
CA TRP A 117 -5.38 11.57 20.09
C TRP A 117 -5.96 11.30 18.72
N THR A 118 -5.25 11.78 17.71
CA THR A 118 -5.58 11.53 16.30
C THR A 118 -5.52 10.04 15.99
N LYS A 119 -6.59 9.50 15.39
CA LYS A 119 -6.67 8.10 14.95
C LYS A 119 -6.12 7.94 13.53
N PHE A 120 -5.69 6.73 13.18
CA PHE A 120 -5.42 6.38 11.80
C PHE A 120 -6.70 6.43 10.95
N VAL A 121 -6.59 6.99 9.74
CA VAL A 121 -7.69 7.06 8.78
C VAL A 121 -7.49 6.12 7.58
N SER A 122 -6.31 5.54 7.44
CA SER A 122 -6.01 4.64 6.33
C SER A 122 -5.12 3.47 6.76
N MET A 123 -5.29 2.34 6.06
CA MET A 123 -4.44 1.17 6.14
C MET A 123 -3.87 0.86 4.74
N GLN A 124 -2.53 0.84 4.65
CA GLN A 124 -1.82 0.44 3.44
C GLN A 124 -1.33 -1.01 3.59
N ASN A 125 -2.17 -1.94 3.22
CA ASN A 125 -1.94 -3.38 3.39
C ASN A 125 -1.51 -4.08 2.10
N HIS A 126 -0.98 -5.30 2.22
CA HIS A 126 -0.71 -6.19 1.10
C HIS A 126 -2.01 -6.85 0.68
N TYR A 127 -2.57 -6.46 -0.46
CA TYR A 127 -3.83 -7.03 -0.92
C TYR A 127 -3.93 -7.01 -2.43
N ASN A 128 -4.14 -8.18 -3.01
CA ASN A 128 -4.35 -8.40 -4.44
C ASN A 128 -4.98 -9.77 -4.68
N LEU A 129 -5.25 -10.11 -5.92
CA LEU A 129 -6.00 -11.31 -6.30
C LEU A 129 -5.31 -12.63 -5.89
N VAL A 130 -3.97 -12.67 -5.77
CA VAL A 130 -3.20 -13.85 -5.30
C VAL A 130 -2.78 -13.77 -3.83
N TYR A 131 -3.10 -12.67 -3.12
CA TYR A 131 -2.88 -12.56 -1.69
C TYR A 131 -4.05 -11.87 -1.01
N ARG A 132 -4.88 -12.63 -0.28
CA ARG A 132 -6.16 -12.18 0.27
C ARG A 132 -6.27 -12.36 1.78
N GLU A 133 -5.17 -12.58 2.49
CA GLU A 133 -5.18 -12.86 3.93
C GLU A 133 -5.74 -11.70 4.77
N GLU A 134 -5.67 -10.48 4.24
CA GLU A 134 -6.24 -9.29 4.88
C GLU A 134 -7.78 -9.33 4.99
N GLU A 135 -8.44 -10.17 4.18
CA GLU A 135 -9.90 -10.38 4.24
C GLU A 135 -10.36 -11.08 5.52
N ARG A 136 -9.42 -11.72 6.26
CA ARG A 136 -9.75 -12.45 7.48
C ARG A 136 -10.13 -11.52 8.63
N GLU A 137 -9.31 -10.49 8.86
CA GLU A 137 -9.49 -9.61 10.02
C GLU A 137 -9.23 -8.13 9.71
N MET A 138 -8.14 -7.78 9.00
CA MET A 138 -7.77 -6.38 8.80
C MET A 138 -8.82 -5.61 7.99
N ILE A 139 -9.29 -6.18 6.89
CA ILE A 139 -10.32 -5.52 6.06
C ILE A 139 -11.63 -5.38 6.82
N PRO A 140 -12.20 -6.42 7.46
CA PRO A 140 -13.38 -6.28 8.32
C PRO A 140 -13.23 -5.22 9.40
N LEU A 141 -12.08 -5.17 10.08
CA LEU A 141 -11.79 -4.15 11.10
C LEU A 141 -11.76 -2.73 10.50
N CYS A 142 -11.13 -2.57 9.34
CA CYS A 142 -11.09 -1.27 8.67
C CYS A 142 -12.48 -0.81 8.23
N VAL A 143 -13.30 -1.71 7.73
CA VAL A 143 -14.69 -1.43 7.34
C VAL A 143 -15.52 -1.02 8.56
N ASP A 144 -15.43 -1.77 9.67
CA ASP A 144 -16.13 -1.47 10.92
C ASP A 144 -15.77 -0.08 11.46
N GLN A 145 -14.49 0.31 11.36
CA GLN A 145 -14.01 1.60 11.87
C GLN A 145 -14.01 2.75 10.84
N GLY A 146 -14.51 2.52 9.63
CA GLY A 146 -14.54 3.54 8.57
C GLY A 146 -13.16 3.95 8.05
N ILE A 147 -12.18 3.03 8.07
CA ILE A 147 -10.79 3.24 7.64
C ILE A 147 -10.65 2.95 6.14
N GLY A 148 -10.07 3.88 5.38
CA GLY A 148 -9.81 3.70 3.96
C GLY A 148 -8.65 2.72 3.70
N LEU A 149 -8.84 1.79 2.75
CA LEU A 149 -7.80 0.87 2.34
C LEU A 149 -7.09 1.38 1.10
N ILE A 150 -5.75 1.40 1.14
CA ILE A 150 -4.88 1.85 0.06
C ILE A 150 -3.81 0.79 -0.25
N PRO A 151 -4.20 -0.38 -0.82
CA PRO A 151 -3.33 -1.55 -0.93
C PRO A 151 -2.08 -1.32 -1.76
N TRP A 152 -0.96 -1.91 -1.33
CA TRP A 152 0.25 -2.00 -2.13
C TRP A 152 0.32 -3.31 -2.92
N SER A 153 1.10 -3.31 -4.00
CA SER A 153 1.25 -4.43 -4.95
C SER A 153 -0.08 -4.94 -5.52
N PRO A 154 -0.98 -4.08 -6.00
CA PRO A 154 -2.30 -4.49 -6.52
C PRO A 154 -2.21 -5.45 -7.71
N MET A 155 -1.12 -5.39 -8.49
CA MET A 155 -0.83 -6.26 -9.62
C MET A 155 0.23 -7.33 -9.27
N ALA A 156 0.38 -7.67 -7.98
CA ALA A 156 1.33 -8.66 -7.48
C ALA A 156 2.74 -8.50 -8.09
N ARG A 157 3.27 -7.24 -8.11
CA ARG A 157 4.60 -6.88 -8.63
C ARG A 157 4.84 -7.33 -10.09
N GLY A 158 3.78 -7.39 -10.89
CA GLY A 158 3.83 -7.81 -12.30
C GLY A 158 3.61 -9.31 -12.51
N PHE A 159 3.16 -10.03 -11.49
CA PHE A 159 2.82 -11.46 -11.61
C PHE A 159 1.77 -11.69 -12.69
N PHE A 160 0.74 -10.85 -12.78
CA PHE A 160 -0.32 -10.94 -13.78
C PHE A 160 0.09 -10.49 -15.20
N ALA A 161 1.23 -9.82 -15.37
CA ALA A 161 1.71 -9.44 -16.70
C ALA A 161 2.38 -10.60 -17.47
N ARG A 162 2.40 -11.81 -16.89
CA ARG A 162 3.03 -12.98 -17.47
C ARG A 162 2.10 -13.72 -18.42
N ASN A 163 2.65 -14.18 -19.53
CA ASN A 163 2.06 -15.28 -20.30
C ASN A 163 2.48 -16.57 -19.61
N THR A 164 1.64 -17.12 -18.76
CA THR A 164 1.93 -18.19 -17.80
C THR A 164 2.44 -19.49 -18.42
N LYS A 165 2.08 -19.82 -19.65
CA LYS A 165 2.54 -21.01 -20.37
C LYS A 165 3.82 -20.85 -21.19
N SER A 166 4.31 -19.62 -21.41
CA SER A 166 5.45 -19.36 -22.32
C SER A 166 6.77 -19.07 -21.62
N GLY A 167 6.83 -19.05 -20.29
CA GLY A 167 8.10 -18.93 -19.53
C GLY A 167 8.86 -17.62 -19.72
N THR A 168 8.24 -16.57 -20.24
CA THR A 168 8.89 -15.24 -20.38
C THR A 168 8.99 -14.58 -19.02
N GLU A 169 10.11 -14.81 -18.34
CA GLU A 169 10.47 -14.10 -17.11
C GLU A 169 10.67 -12.61 -17.42
N THR A 170 9.91 -11.75 -16.73
CA THR A 170 10.19 -10.30 -16.77
C THR A 170 11.55 -10.02 -16.12
N SER A 171 12.27 -8.98 -16.58
CA SER A 171 13.55 -8.58 -16.00
C SER A 171 13.49 -8.37 -14.48
N ARG A 172 12.35 -7.92 -13.97
CA ARG A 172 12.09 -7.70 -12.55
C ARG A 172 12.08 -8.98 -11.72
N LEU A 173 11.63 -10.09 -12.29
CA LEU A 173 11.61 -11.40 -11.64
C LEU A 173 12.99 -11.99 -11.37
N LYS A 174 13.94 -11.66 -12.23
CA LYS A 174 15.34 -12.12 -12.08
C LYS A 174 16.07 -11.39 -10.96
N THR A 175 15.68 -10.14 -10.67
CA THR A 175 16.40 -9.23 -9.77
C THR A 175 15.66 -8.94 -8.46
N ASP A 176 14.36 -9.23 -8.36
CA ASP A 176 13.53 -8.91 -7.19
C ASP A 176 13.40 -10.12 -6.26
N GLY A 177 14.31 -10.24 -5.29
CA GLY A 177 14.28 -11.28 -4.27
C GLY A 177 12.98 -11.30 -3.47
N PHE A 178 12.43 -10.13 -3.16
CA PHE A 178 11.18 -9.97 -2.40
C PHE A 178 9.94 -10.50 -3.17
N PHE A 179 9.98 -10.49 -4.49
CA PHE A 179 8.94 -11.13 -5.30
C PHE A 179 8.81 -12.63 -5.00
N LYS A 180 9.95 -13.34 -4.90
CA LYS A 180 9.98 -14.79 -4.67
C LYS A 180 9.49 -15.18 -3.28
N GLU A 181 9.61 -14.27 -2.32
CA GLU A 181 9.09 -14.48 -0.98
C GLU A 181 7.56 -14.35 -0.91
N LEU A 182 6.98 -13.52 -1.78
CA LEU A 182 5.55 -13.20 -1.75
C LEU A 182 4.70 -14.09 -2.66
N TYR A 183 5.24 -14.48 -3.83
CA TYR A 183 4.48 -15.10 -4.92
C TYR A 183 5.21 -16.28 -5.55
N GLY A 184 4.46 -17.17 -6.19
CA GLY A 184 5.02 -18.26 -6.99
C GLY A 184 4.66 -19.66 -6.49
N ARG A 185 3.66 -19.77 -5.62
CA ARG A 185 3.03 -21.05 -5.29
C ARG A 185 2.26 -21.56 -6.51
N GLU A 186 2.05 -22.87 -6.60
CA GLU A 186 1.29 -23.47 -7.71
C GLU A 186 -0.12 -22.86 -7.83
N ASP A 187 -0.78 -22.62 -6.69
CA ASP A 187 -2.11 -22.03 -6.63
C ASP A 187 -2.14 -20.58 -7.16
N ASP A 188 -1.07 -19.82 -6.98
CA ASP A 188 -0.97 -18.46 -7.51
C ASP A 188 -1.03 -18.46 -9.04
N PHE A 189 -0.39 -19.47 -9.67
CA PHE A 189 -0.42 -19.59 -11.13
C PHE A 189 -1.82 -19.96 -11.64
N LEU A 190 -2.59 -20.76 -10.92
CA LEU A 190 -3.97 -21.07 -11.28
C LEU A 190 -4.85 -19.82 -11.27
N VAL A 191 -4.70 -18.96 -10.26
CA VAL A 191 -5.40 -17.68 -10.18
C VAL A 191 -4.97 -16.74 -11.31
N ALA A 192 -3.68 -16.71 -11.64
CA ALA A 192 -3.18 -15.88 -12.74
C ALA A 192 -3.67 -16.37 -14.11
N ASP A 193 -3.73 -17.70 -14.33
CA ASP A 193 -4.29 -18.30 -15.54
C ASP A 193 -5.78 -17.94 -15.68
N ARG A 194 -6.55 -18.00 -14.61
CA ARG A 194 -7.94 -17.58 -14.60
C ARG A 194 -8.10 -16.09 -14.93
N ALA A 195 -7.23 -15.23 -14.39
CA ALA A 195 -7.23 -13.81 -14.74
C ALA A 195 -6.91 -13.59 -16.23
N ALA A 196 -6.04 -14.42 -16.81
CA ALA A 196 -5.73 -14.38 -18.25
C ALA A 196 -6.90 -14.84 -19.13
N GLU A 197 -7.66 -15.85 -18.69
CA GLU A 197 -8.89 -16.30 -19.39
C GLU A 197 -9.92 -15.17 -19.44
N VAL A 198 -10.25 -14.57 -18.29
CA VAL A 198 -11.20 -13.47 -18.20
C VAL A 198 -10.71 -12.26 -19.01
N ALA A 199 -9.43 -11.96 -18.96
CA ALA A 199 -8.82 -10.87 -19.73
C ALA A 199 -8.98 -11.09 -21.24
N LYS A 200 -8.75 -12.32 -21.72
CA LYS A 200 -8.93 -12.70 -23.12
C LYS A 200 -10.38 -12.55 -23.57
N GLU A 201 -11.33 -12.99 -22.76
CA GLU A 201 -12.78 -12.88 -23.05
C GLU A 201 -13.19 -11.41 -23.21
N ARG A 202 -12.56 -10.49 -22.45
CA ARG A 202 -12.85 -9.05 -22.47
C ARG A 202 -11.98 -8.23 -23.42
N GLY A 203 -10.95 -8.82 -24.01
CA GLY A 203 -10.01 -8.11 -24.90
C GLY A 203 -9.12 -7.10 -24.15
N VAL A 204 -8.80 -7.36 -22.87
CA VAL A 204 -7.95 -6.52 -22.00
C VAL A 204 -6.76 -7.32 -21.49
N THR A 205 -5.86 -6.71 -20.68
CA THR A 205 -4.71 -7.41 -20.09
C THR A 205 -5.08 -8.05 -18.74
N SER A 206 -4.37 -9.12 -18.35
CA SER A 206 -4.55 -9.76 -17.03
C SER A 206 -4.25 -8.79 -15.88
N SER A 207 -3.30 -7.86 -16.07
CA SER A 207 -2.99 -6.79 -15.12
C SER A 207 -4.18 -5.85 -14.91
N GLN A 208 -4.91 -5.53 -15.98
CA GLN A 208 -6.13 -4.73 -15.90
C GLN A 208 -7.25 -5.47 -15.17
N ILE A 209 -7.42 -6.79 -15.40
CA ILE A 209 -8.39 -7.61 -14.66
C ILE A 209 -8.06 -7.66 -13.18
N ALA A 210 -6.79 -7.90 -12.80
CA ALA A 210 -6.37 -7.93 -11.40
C ALA A 210 -6.59 -6.57 -10.71
N LEU A 211 -6.30 -5.47 -11.40
CA LEU A 211 -6.53 -4.13 -10.87
C LEU A 211 -8.02 -3.80 -10.79
N ALA A 212 -8.81 -4.15 -11.80
CA ALA A 212 -10.26 -3.97 -11.81
C ALA A 212 -10.94 -4.77 -10.70
N TRP A 213 -10.49 -6.01 -10.42
CA TRP A 213 -11.00 -6.79 -9.31
C TRP A 213 -10.84 -6.03 -7.97
N LEU A 214 -9.67 -5.44 -7.74
CA LEU A 214 -9.40 -4.67 -6.54
C LEU A 214 -10.24 -3.38 -6.49
N LEU A 215 -10.32 -2.64 -7.60
CA LEU A 215 -11.10 -1.40 -7.72
C LEU A 215 -12.61 -1.62 -7.58
N ASN A 216 -13.11 -2.82 -7.84
CA ASN A 216 -14.52 -3.16 -7.65
C ASN A 216 -14.87 -3.53 -6.19
N LYS A 217 -13.89 -3.64 -5.28
CA LYS A 217 -14.15 -3.84 -3.84
C LYS A 217 -14.60 -2.52 -3.19
N PRO A 218 -15.75 -2.47 -2.51
CA PRO A 218 -16.37 -1.21 -2.06
C PRO A 218 -15.58 -0.47 -0.98
N HIS A 219 -14.64 -1.14 -0.33
CA HIS A 219 -13.83 -0.60 0.76
C HIS A 219 -12.43 -0.14 0.33
N ILE A 220 -12.07 -0.31 -0.94
CA ILE A 220 -10.80 0.17 -1.48
C ILE A 220 -10.92 1.65 -1.86
N ALA A 221 -10.14 2.49 -1.19
CA ALA A 221 -10.10 3.92 -1.47
C ALA A 221 -9.21 4.25 -2.68
N ALA A 222 -7.99 3.69 -2.72
CA ALA A 222 -7.05 3.89 -3.83
C ALA A 222 -5.93 2.84 -3.78
N PRO A 223 -5.78 1.95 -4.78
CA PRO A 223 -4.63 1.06 -4.85
C PRO A 223 -3.37 1.84 -5.24
N ILE A 224 -2.21 1.44 -4.70
CA ILE A 224 -0.92 2.06 -4.99
C ILE A 224 -0.25 1.32 -6.13
N ILE A 225 -0.09 1.99 -7.25
CA ILE A 225 0.64 1.47 -8.40
C ILE A 225 2.02 2.10 -8.53
N GLY A 226 2.95 1.37 -9.11
CA GLY A 226 4.25 1.87 -9.55
C GLY A 226 4.49 1.47 -11.00
N SER A 227 4.92 2.42 -11.82
CA SER A 227 5.24 2.17 -13.21
C SER A 227 6.61 2.74 -13.57
N SER A 228 7.34 2.00 -14.42
CA SER A 228 8.57 2.47 -15.07
C SER A 228 8.37 2.79 -16.56
N LYS A 229 7.15 2.61 -17.08
CA LYS A 229 6.79 2.86 -18.47
C LYS A 229 5.43 3.56 -18.52
N GLU A 230 5.30 4.53 -19.41
CA GLU A 230 4.06 5.29 -19.62
C GLU A 230 2.89 4.36 -19.98
N ALA A 231 3.09 3.42 -20.90
CA ALA A 231 2.06 2.46 -21.30
C ALA A 231 1.46 1.67 -20.12
N HIS A 232 2.23 1.34 -19.06
CA HIS A 232 1.70 0.67 -17.88
C HIS A 232 0.79 1.59 -17.04
N LEU A 233 1.05 2.92 -17.09
CA LEU A 233 0.18 3.89 -16.42
C LEU A 233 -1.15 4.01 -17.17
N ASP A 234 -1.10 4.07 -18.52
CA ASP A 234 -2.29 4.10 -19.35
C ASP A 234 -3.17 2.85 -19.15
N GLU A 235 -2.55 1.66 -19.11
CA GLU A 235 -3.24 0.40 -18.78
C GLU A 235 -3.92 0.45 -17.41
N ALA A 236 -3.24 1.00 -16.41
CA ALA A 236 -3.79 1.11 -15.06
C ALA A 236 -4.96 2.10 -14.98
N ILE A 237 -4.87 3.22 -15.70
CA ILE A 237 -5.97 4.20 -15.82
C ILE A 237 -7.17 3.56 -16.52
N ALA A 238 -6.94 2.84 -17.63
CA ALA A 238 -8.02 2.16 -18.35
C ALA A 238 -8.74 1.09 -17.51
N ALA A 239 -8.09 0.51 -16.49
CA ALA A 239 -8.73 -0.43 -15.58
C ALA A 239 -9.85 0.20 -14.74
N LEU A 240 -9.89 1.52 -14.57
CA LEU A 240 -10.96 2.24 -13.87
C LEU A 240 -12.33 2.07 -14.55
N GLU A 241 -12.34 1.84 -15.86
CA GLU A 241 -13.55 1.68 -16.65
C GLU A 241 -14.08 0.23 -16.67
N ILE A 242 -13.30 -0.73 -16.14
CA ILE A 242 -13.67 -2.15 -16.16
C ILE A 242 -14.57 -2.45 -14.95
N ARG A 243 -15.79 -2.91 -15.23
CA ARG A 243 -16.70 -3.43 -14.23
C ARG A 243 -16.82 -4.94 -14.41
N LEU A 244 -16.42 -5.68 -13.39
CA LEU A 244 -16.52 -7.14 -13.37
C LEU A 244 -17.93 -7.54 -12.91
N SER A 245 -18.52 -8.55 -13.54
CA SER A 245 -19.76 -9.16 -13.07
C SER A 245 -19.51 -10.02 -11.83
N GLU A 246 -20.56 -10.34 -11.08
CA GLU A 246 -20.46 -11.24 -9.92
C GLU A 246 -19.93 -12.62 -10.31
N GLU A 247 -20.29 -13.12 -11.49
CA GLU A 247 -19.79 -14.40 -12.02
C GLU A 247 -18.30 -14.36 -12.30
N GLU A 248 -17.80 -13.28 -12.93
CA GLU A 248 -16.38 -13.10 -13.17
C GLU A 248 -15.58 -12.96 -11.87
N VAL A 249 -16.08 -12.20 -10.90
CA VAL A 249 -15.47 -12.10 -9.57
C VAL A 249 -15.39 -13.47 -8.91
N LYS A 250 -16.47 -14.27 -8.94
CA LYS A 250 -16.49 -15.63 -8.41
C LYS A 250 -15.48 -16.52 -9.10
N ARG A 251 -15.41 -16.51 -10.43
CA ARG A 251 -14.42 -17.26 -11.22
C ARG A 251 -12.98 -16.90 -10.86
N LEU A 252 -12.70 -15.62 -10.63
CA LEU A 252 -11.38 -15.14 -10.24
C LEU A 252 -10.98 -15.55 -8.82
N GLU A 253 -11.95 -15.68 -7.92
CA GLU A 253 -11.72 -15.93 -6.50
C GLU A 253 -11.73 -17.42 -6.11
N GLU A 254 -12.43 -18.25 -6.84
CA GLU A 254 -12.69 -19.66 -6.46
C GLU A 254 -11.43 -20.54 -6.35
N LEU A 255 -10.34 -20.16 -7.04
CA LEU A 255 -9.08 -20.91 -7.04
C LEU A 255 -8.10 -20.44 -5.96
N TYR A 256 -8.43 -19.37 -5.23
CA TYR A 256 -7.56 -18.86 -4.18
C TYR A 256 -7.37 -19.86 -3.05
N GLN A 257 -6.13 -20.08 -2.66
CA GLN A 257 -5.76 -20.86 -1.48
C GLN A 257 -5.09 -19.98 -0.44
N PRO A 258 -5.39 -20.17 0.87
CA PRO A 258 -4.80 -19.36 1.93
C PRO A 258 -3.27 -19.39 1.93
N HIS A 259 -2.68 -18.22 2.21
CA HIS A 259 -1.25 -18.03 2.35
C HIS A 259 -0.86 -17.89 3.83
N PRO A 260 0.41 -18.13 4.20
CA PRO A 260 0.98 -17.54 5.40
C PRO A 260 0.85 -16.03 5.37
N VAL A 261 0.77 -15.39 6.54
CA VAL A 261 0.79 -13.92 6.62
C VAL A 261 2.17 -13.41 6.18
N LEU A 262 2.19 -12.55 5.19
CA LEU A 262 3.40 -12.02 4.57
C LEU A 262 3.41 -10.47 4.63
N GLY A 263 4.61 -9.89 4.71
CA GLY A 263 4.77 -8.44 4.61
C GLY A 263 4.48 -7.65 5.90
N HIS A 264 4.35 -8.33 7.05
CA HIS A 264 4.11 -7.70 8.36
C HIS A 264 5.40 -7.48 9.18
N SER A 265 6.54 -7.94 8.70
CA SER A 265 7.87 -7.78 9.32
C SER A 265 8.73 -6.75 8.58
#